data_4706b7213570144356e6b2edc72150e6
#
_entry.id   4706b7213570144356e6b2edc72150e6
#
_cell.length_a   1.000
_cell.length_b   1.000
_cell.length_c   1.000
_cell.angle_alpha   90.00
_cell.angle_beta   90.00
_cell.angle_gamma   90.00
#
_symmetry.space_group_name_H-M   'P 1'
#
loop_
_entity.id
_entity.type
_entity.pdbx_description
1 polymer ?
#
loop_
_entity_poly.entity_id
_entity_poly.type
_entity_poly.pdbx_seq_one_letter_code
_entity_poly.pdbx_strand_id
1 'polypeptide(L)'
;MLKQKRFSAAYYGILIFAGALYALLALSRNIWADEAYTLAMLPHSFGEIWRITAADVHPPLYYFLAKLFTLPFGYSQYALRLFSGVCYFVILALGGRELSRLFGTKTGLWFMVLYPLFPFSLEHAAEARMYALSSLGVFLCALFAYRVWLENKVWDWVGFTAGGLCAAYSHYFALVAAGVIYGLLLVCCLLRRRKLLKPWLIFSAVTIALYLPWLKCFIEQLAFKANNEYWIAPITLGSLVEDLLYLLHANGTGIFPLVFGLLGLGFLFLLAREKAAAPLLALAVPVLTLALGVLISALLRPIFIIRYLVPCAPLIIFFVACGISRVQSKTLYGATAALLVTAFAGNLLFAVEDILPSPNGFNAAATAQADSAQAYLIQAGSDLHVSQIVSYYDDETPIYAGETLGAASPYPNIYPLSEFSPEEMQRVAVITDALTPPDLSLLPGFQGEKLGTYQAAFDTIDLWLLERTK
;
A
#
# COMPACT_ATOMS: atom_id res chain seq x y z
N MET A 1 -5.59 -33.15 -22.63
CA MET A 1 -6.92 -32.77 -22.09
C MET A 1 -7.00 -32.82 -20.55
N LEU A 2 -6.72 -33.92 -19.86
CA LEU A 2 -6.83 -34.04 -18.39
C LEU A 2 -5.91 -33.08 -17.62
N LYS A 3 -4.64 -32.89 -18.02
CA LYS A 3 -3.72 -31.93 -17.37
C LYS A 3 -4.19 -30.50 -17.50
N GLN A 4 -4.75 -30.11 -18.64
CA GLN A 4 -5.27 -28.77 -18.89
C GLN A 4 -6.55 -28.51 -18.08
N LYS A 5 -7.46 -29.51 -17.97
CA LYS A 5 -8.67 -29.41 -17.13
C LYS A 5 -8.30 -29.26 -15.64
N ARG A 6 -7.31 -30.04 -15.15
CA ARG A 6 -6.82 -29.92 -13.76
C ARG A 6 -6.17 -28.58 -13.46
N PHE A 7 -5.39 -28.04 -14.39
CA PHE A 7 -4.82 -26.69 -14.26
C PHE A 7 -5.92 -25.66 -14.17
N SER A 8 -6.91 -25.68 -15.09
CA SER A 8 -8.03 -24.74 -15.08
C SER A 8 -8.84 -24.82 -13.77
N ALA A 9 -9.11 -26.03 -13.25
CA ALA A 9 -9.83 -26.19 -11.99
C ALA A 9 -9.06 -25.60 -10.80
N ALA A 10 -7.76 -25.87 -10.68
CA ALA A 10 -6.91 -25.29 -9.65
C ALA A 10 -6.82 -23.76 -9.79
N TYR A 11 -6.62 -23.26 -10.99
CA TYR A 11 -6.56 -21.81 -11.28
C TYR A 11 -7.81 -21.07 -10.82
N TYR A 12 -8.99 -21.51 -11.23
CA TYR A 12 -10.24 -20.86 -10.83
C TYR A 12 -10.58 -21.07 -9.35
N GLY A 13 -10.28 -22.25 -8.80
CA GLY A 13 -10.45 -22.53 -7.37
C GLY A 13 -9.63 -21.58 -6.48
N ILE A 14 -8.38 -21.30 -6.86
CA ILE A 14 -7.53 -20.37 -6.13
C ILE A 14 -8.05 -18.92 -6.30
N LEU A 15 -8.52 -18.52 -7.48
CA LEU A 15 -9.11 -17.19 -7.68
C LEU A 15 -10.35 -16.99 -6.81
N ILE A 16 -11.22 -18.00 -6.71
CA ILE A 16 -12.43 -17.94 -5.85
C ILE A 16 -12.01 -17.84 -4.38
N PHE A 17 -11.06 -18.67 -3.92
CA PHE A 17 -10.55 -18.62 -2.56
C PHE A 17 -9.94 -17.25 -2.22
N ALA A 18 -9.07 -16.74 -3.10
CA ALA A 18 -8.46 -15.41 -2.93
C ALA A 18 -9.53 -14.31 -2.92
N GLY A 19 -10.59 -14.46 -3.75
CA GLY A 19 -11.73 -13.54 -3.79
C GLY A 19 -12.51 -13.52 -2.48
N ALA A 20 -12.79 -14.68 -1.91
CA ALA A 20 -13.47 -14.79 -0.63
C ALA A 20 -12.64 -14.19 0.52
N LEU A 21 -11.34 -14.50 0.56
CA LEU A 21 -10.42 -13.97 1.56
C LEU A 21 -10.30 -12.44 1.44
N TYR A 22 -10.11 -11.92 0.23
CA TYR A 22 -10.07 -10.49 -0.03
C TYR A 22 -11.36 -9.79 0.40
N ALA A 23 -12.52 -10.34 0.00
CA ALA A 23 -13.82 -9.76 0.33
C ALA A 23 -14.04 -9.71 1.85
N LEU A 24 -13.64 -10.78 2.57
CA LEU A 24 -13.70 -10.81 4.03
C LEU A 24 -12.96 -9.60 4.63
N LEU A 25 -11.72 -9.35 4.20
CA LEU A 25 -10.92 -8.26 4.74
C LEU A 25 -11.42 -6.88 4.27
N ALA A 26 -11.69 -6.73 2.98
CA ALA A 26 -12.10 -5.45 2.40
C ALA A 26 -13.45 -4.94 2.93
N LEU A 27 -14.37 -5.86 3.27
CA LEU A 27 -15.70 -5.51 3.79
C LEU A 27 -15.72 -5.35 5.30
N SER A 28 -14.77 -5.98 6.03
CA SER A 28 -14.77 -5.96 7.50
C SER A 28 -14.02 -4.78 8.09
N ARG A 29 -12.98 -4.26 7.43
CA ARG A 29 -12.11 -3.20 7.97
C ARG A 29 -12.85 -1.88 8.16
N ASN A 30 -12.60 -1.23 9.30
CA ASN A 30 -12.93 0.18 9.48
C ASN A 30 -12.11 1.04 8.53
N ILE A 31 -12.59 2.24 8.26
CA ILE A 31 -11.80 3.23 7.54
C ILE A 31 -10.70 3.78 8.44
N TRP A 32 -9.54 4.08 7.87
CA TRP A 32 -8.47 4.78 8.57
C TRP A 32 -8.10 6.06 7.82
N ALA A 33 -7.28 6.91 8.45
CA ALA A 33 -7.03 8.27 7.98
C ALA A 33 -6.61 8.37 6.50
N ASP A 34 -5.68 7.53 6.05
CA ASP A 34 -5.22 7.56 4.66
C ASP A 34 -6.31 7.13 3.66
N GLU A 35 -7.25 6.26 4.05
CA GLU A 35 -8.40 5.90 3.20
C GLU A 35 -9.43 7.04 3.18
N ALA A 36 -9.67 7.67 4.33
CA ALA A 36 -10.51 8.88 4.43
C ALA A 36 -9.97 9.99 3.52
N TYR A 37 -8.66 10.22 3.55
CA TYR A 37 -7.99 11.15 2.62
C TYR A 37 -8.25 10.80 1.15
N THR A 38 -8.13 9.53 0.79
CA THR A 38 -8.40 9.09 -0.57
C THR A 38 -9.85 9.35 -0.99
N LEU A 39 -10.81 9.10 -0.09
CA LEU A 39 -12.23 9.35 -0.35
C LEU A 39 -12.53 10.83 -0.52
N ALA A 40 -11.96 11.68 0.34
CA ALA A 40 -12.10 13.13 0.25
C ALA A 40 -11.54 13.71 -1.07
N MET A 41 -10.60 13.02 -1.71
CA MET A 41 -10.07 13.41 -3.03
C MET A 41 -11.06 13.22 -4.17
N LEU A 42 -11.99 12.27 -4.08
CA LEU A 42 -12.82 11.84 -5.22
C LEU A 42 -13.83 12.89 -5.72
N PRO A 43 -14.45 13.73 -4.88
CA PRO A 43 -15.35 14.80 -5.36
C PRO A 43 -14.63 15.87 -6.18
N HIS A 44 -13.34 16.12 -5.94
CA HIS A 44 -12.57 17.17 -6.60
C HIS A 44 -12.40 16.91 -8.10
N SER A 45 -12.28 17.99 -8.90
CA SER A 45 -11.91 17.91 -10.33
C SER A 45 -10.50 17.32 -10.51
N PHE A 46 -10.19 16.81 -11.70
CA PHE A 46 -8.83 16.31 -11.99
C PHE A 46 -7.74 17.36 -11.80
N GLY A 47 -8.05 18.64 -12.10
CA GLY A 47 -7.11 19.73 -11.88
C GLY A 47 -6.86 20.01 -10.39
N GLU A 48 -7.90 19.93 -9.57
CA GLU A 48 -7.79 20.06 -8.10
C GLU A 48 -7.03 18.88 -7.51
N ILE A 49 -7.36 17.64 -7.91
CA ILE A 49 -6.61 16.45 -7.49
C ILE A 49 -5.12 16.60 -7.83
N TRP A 50 -4.78 17.07 -9.03
CA TRP A 50 -3.39 17.36 -9.40
C TRP A 50 -2.75 18.38 -8.46
N ARG A 51 -3.45 19.49 -8.16
CA ARG A 51 -2.94 20.55 -7.29
C ARG A 51 -2.75 20.07 -5.85
N ILE A 52 -3.72 19.34 -5.30
CA ILE A 52 -3.67 18.80 -3.95
C ILE A 52 -2.53 17.79 -3.84
N THR A 53 -2.43 16.84 -4.77
CA THR A 53 -1.34 15.86 -4.77
C THR A 53 0.04 16.49 -5.01
N ALA A 54 0.13 17.59 -5.75
CA ALA A 54 1.38 18.34 -5.93
C ALA A 54 1.85 19.01 -4.61
N ALA A 55 0.91 19.43 -3.77
CA ALA A 55 1.21 19.95 -2.43
C ALA A 55 1.47 18.85 -1.37
N ASP A 56 1.02 17.62 -1.62
CA ASP A 56 1.23 16.44 -0.78
C ASP A 56 2.53 15.70 -1.18
N VAL A 57 2.57 14.37 -0.99
CA VAL A 57 3.74 13.51 -1.19
C VAL A 57 3.48 12.32 -2.11
N HIS A 58 2.34 12.31 -2.78
CA HIS A 58 1.93 11.17 -3.61
C HIS A 58 1.66 11.61 -5.06
N PRO A 59 2.05 10.80 -6.06
CA PRO A 59 1.70 11.03 -7.45
C PRO A 59 0.19 10.85 -7.70
N PRO A 60 -0.39 11.48 -8.75
CA PRO A 60 -1.85 11.62 -8.90
C PRO A 60 -2.58 10.43 -9.53
N LEU A 61 -1.89 9.46 -10.16
CA LEU A 61 -2.52 8.45 -11.02
C LEU A 61 -3.54 7.58 -10.28
N TYR A 62 -3.22 7.19 -9.03
CA TYR A 62 -4.14 6.38 -8.25
C TYR A 62 -5.48 7.11 -8.05
N TYR A 63 -5.45 8.36 -7.64
CA TYR A 63 -6.66 9.16 -7.40
C TYR A 63 -7.46 9.38 -8.69
N PHE A 64 -6.79 9.60 -9.82
CA PHE A 64 -7.46 9.74 -11.12
C PHE A 64 -8.19 8.45 -11.53
N LEU A 65 -7.52 7.32 -11.45
CA LEU A 65 -8.12 6.04 -11.83
C LEU A 65 -9.18 5.60 -10.82
N ALA A 66 -8.96 5.81 -9.53
CA ALA A 66 -9.94 5.55 -8.49
C ALA A 66 -11.21 6.37 -8.69
N LYS A 67 -11.09 7.69 -8.95
CA LYS A 67 -12.23 8.55 -9.30
C LYS A 67 -13.01 8.00 -10.50
N LEU A 68 -12.33 7.71 -11.62
CA LEU A 68 -12.97 7.17 -12.82
C LEU A 68 -13.68 5.83 -12.55
N PHE A 69 -13.04 4.94 -11.79
CA PHE A 69 -13.59 3.63 -11.47
C PHE A 69 -14.82 3.73 -10.57
N THR A 70 -14.80 4.64 -9.60
CA THR A 70 -15.88 4.76 -8.60
C THR A 70 -17.10 5.56 -9.10
N LEU A 71 -16.97 6.33 -10.19
CA LEU A 71 -18.09 7.12 -10.76
C LEU A 71 -19.42 6.36 -10.87
N PRO A 72 -19.48 5.11 -11.40
CA PRO A 72 -20.74 4.39 -11.53
C PRO A 72 -21.25 3.75 -10.23
N PHE A 73 -20.41 3.65 -9.19
CA PHE A 73 -20.72 2.97 -7.92
C PHE A 73 -20.96 3.93 -6.76
N GLY A 74 -20.73 5.24 -6.97
CA GLY A 74 -20.65 6.24 -5.92
C GLY A 74 -19.32 6.20 -5.15
N TYR A 75 -19.03 7.30 -4.46
CA TYR A 75 -17.79 7.46 -3.69
C TYR A 75 -17.94 6.81 -2.31
N SER A 76 -17.41 5.61 -2.16
CA SER A 76 -17.43 4.87 -0.91
C SER A 76 -16.13 4.08 -0.70
N GLN A 77 -15.81 3.78 0.55
CA GLN A 77 -14.67 2.93 0.89
C GLN A 77 -14.74 1.57 0.16
N TYR A 78 -15.94 1.01 0.00
CA TYR A 78 -16.13 -0.28 -0.66
C TYR A 78 -15.84 -0.22 -2.16
N ALA A 79 -16.27 0.86 -2.85
CA ALA A 79 -15.96 1.07 -4.25
C ALA A 79 -14.46 1.28 -4.49
N LEU A 80 -13.78 2.03 -3.60
CA LEU A 80 -12.33 2.21 -3.65
C LEU A 80 -11.57 0.91 -3.40
N ARG A 81 -11.96 0.15 -2.36
CA ARG A 81 -11.36 -1.15 -2.08
C ARG A 81 -11.59 -2.12 -3.23
N LEU A 82 -12.77 -2.08 -3.87
CA LEU A 82 -13.02 -2.86 -5.09
C LEU A 82 -12.03 -2.51 -6.21
N PHE A 83 -11.69 -1.22 -6.41
CA PHE A 83 -10.67 -0.81 -7.38
C PHE A 83 -9.29 -1.41 -7.05
N SER A 84 -8.87 -1.31 -5.78
CA SER A 84 -7.62 -1.95 -5.31
C SER A 84 -7.66 -3.47 -5.52
N GLY A 85 -8.80 -4.10 -5.23
CA GLY A 85 -9.03 -5.52 -5.47
C GLY A 85 -8.90 -5.90 -6.94
N VAL A 86 -9.45 -5.12 -7.86
CA VAL A 86 -9.29 -5.37 -9.31
C VAL A 86 -7.79 -5.38 -9.68
N CYS A 87 -7.00 -4.41 -9.22
CA CYS A 87 -5.55 -4.40 -9.46
C CYS A 87 -4.87 -5.66 -8.91
N TYR A 88 -5.21 -6.06 -7.69
CA TYR A 88 -4.69 -7.25 -7.05
C TYR A 88 -5.04 -8.54 -7.82
N PHE A 89 -6.31 -8.69 -8.25
CA PHE A 89 -6.73 -9.85 -9.03
C PHE A 89 -6.14 -9.89 -10.42
N VAL A 90 -5.86 -8.75 -11.05
CA VAL A 90 -5.12 -8.69 -12.31
C VAL A 90 -3.70 -9.24 -12.13
N ILE A 91 -2.99 -8.89 -11.02
CA ILE A 91 -1.68 -9.48 -10.70
C ILE A 91 -1.80 -11.00 -10.54
N LEU A 92 -2.77 -11.46 -9.75
CA LEU A 92 -2.96 -12.89 -9.46
C LEU A 92 -3.27 -13.69 -10.73
N ALA A 93 -4.20 -13.21 -11.55
CA ALA A 93 -4.62 -13.88 -12.78
C ALA A 93 -3.53 -13.86 -13.86
N LEU A 94 -2.91 -12.71 -14.13
CA LEU A 94 -1.82 -12.61 -15.09
C LEU A 94 -0.58 -13.38 -14.60
N GLY A 95 -0.25 -13.29 -13.30
CA GLY A 95 0.85 -14.03 -12.69
C GLY A 95 0.63 -15.54 -12.84
N GLY A 96 -0.53 -16.06 -12.47
CA GLY A 96 -0.86 -17.46 -12.66
C GLY A 96 -0.71 -17.93 -14.11
N ARG A 97 -1.24 -17.15 -15.06
CA ARG A 97 -1.21 -17.49 -16.48
C ARG A 97 0.20 -17.34 -17.10
N GLU A 98 0.79 -16.15 -16.98
CA GLU A 98 2.03 -15.85 -17.68
C GLU A 98 3.23 -16.56 -17.04
N LEU A 99 3.28 -16.66 -15.71
CA LEU A 99 4.35 -17.42 -15.07
C LEU A 99 4.24 -18.92 -15.33
N SER A 100 3.00 -19.47 -15.46
CA SER A 100 2.82 -20.85 -15.92
C SER A 100 3.35 -21.05 -17.33
N ARG A 101 3.13 -20.10 -18.23
CA ARG A 101 3.59 -20.13 -19.61
C ARG A 101 5.11 -20.00 -19.72
N LEU A 102 5.70 -19.09 -18.96
CA LEU A 102 7.12 -18.71 -19.07
C LEU A 102 8.05 -19.59 -18.23
N PHE A 103 7.61 -20.06 -17.07
CA PHE A 103 8.42 -20.75 -16.07
C PHE A 103 7.87 -22.13 -15.67
N GLY A 104 6.75 -22.54 -16.27
CA GLY A 104 6.10 -23.81 -16.04
C GLY A 104 4.92 -23.74 -15.05
N THR A 105 3.98 -24.65 -15.25
CA THR A 105 2.68 -24.70 -14.52
C THR A 105 2.85 -24.70 -13.00
N LYS A 106 3.87 -25.39 -12.47
CA LYS A 106 4.14 -25.43 -11.03
C LYS A 106 4.43 -24.03 -10.49
N THR A 107 5.26 -23.26 -11.19
CA THR A 107 5.63 -21.89 -10.78
C THR A 107 4.41 -20.95 -10.75
N GLY A 108 3.58 -20.98 -11.80
CA GLY A 108 2.37 -20.17 -11.81
C GLY A 108 1.36 -20.55 -10.73
N LEU A 109 1.16 -21.86 -10.46
CA LEU A 109 0.27 -22.30 -9.40
C LEU A 109 0.81 -21.94 -8.00
N TRP A 110 2.12 -22.08 -7.76
CA TRP A 110 2.72 -21.65 -6.49
C TRP A 110 2.61 -20.14 -6.28
N PHE A 111 2.83 -19.36 -7.33
CA PHE A 111 2.59 -17.93 -7.26
C PHE A 111 1.15 -17.62 -6.83
N MET A 112 0.17 -18.26 -7.46
CA MET A 112 -1.24 -18.05 -7.15
C MET A 112 -1.63 -18.49 -5.73
N VAL A 113 -1.02 -19.56 -5.20
CA VAL A 113 -1.28 -20.02 -3.82
C VAL A 113 -0.65 -19.08 -2.80
N LEU A 114 0.61 -18.68 -3.02
CA LEU A 114 1.36 -17.92 -2.03
C LEU A 114 1.02 -16.43 -2.00
N TYR A 115 0.66 -15.83 -3.14
CA TYR A 115 0.38 -14.41 -3.21
C TYR A 115 -0.81 -13.98 -2.32
N PRO A 116 -1.97 -14.66 -2.33
CA PRO A 116 -3.07 -14.34 -1.42
C PRO A 116 -2.82 -14.76 0.04
N LEU A 117 -1.90 -15.67 0.30
CA LEU A 117 -1.51 -16.03 1.66
C LEU A 117 -0.40 -15.14 2.23
N PHE A 118 0.14 -14.20 1.44
CA PHE A 118 1.16 -13.28 1.90
C PHE A 118 0.51 -12.05 2.52
N PRO A 119 0.51 -11.91 3.88
CA PRO A 119 -0.25 -10.88 4.58
C PRO A 119 0.11 -9.48 4.09
N PHE A 120 1.40 -9.20 3.92
CA PHE A 120 1.93 -7.93 3.46
C PHE A 120 1.33 -7.45 2.12
N SER A 121 1.04 -8.37 1.18
CA SER A 121 0.38 -8.00 -0.08
C SER A 121 -1.14 -7.91 0.05
N LEU A 122 -1.75 -8.78 0.86
CA LEU A 122 -3.19 -8.87 1.01
C LEU A 122 -3.75 -7.69 1.82
N GLU A 123 -3.10 -7.36 2.93
CA GLU A 123 -3.44 -6.22 3.79
C GLU A 123 -3.50 -4.94 2.98
N HIS A 124 -2.39 -4.60 2.32
CA HIS A 124 -2.29 -3.37 1.55
C HIS A 124 -3.07 -3.38 0.21
N ALA A 125 -3.46 -4.57 -0.28
CA ALA A 125 -4.40 -4.65 -1.39
C ALA A 125 -5.84 -4.39 -0.96
N ALA A 126 -6.20 -4.73 0.30
CA ALA A 126 -7.52 -4.47 0.86
C ALA A 126 -7.70 -3.01 1.34
N GLU A 127 -6.70 -2.18 1.22
CA GLU A 127 -6.76 -0.75 1.50
C GLU A 127 -7.20 0.05 0.28
N ALA A 128 -7.95 1.14 0.53
CA ALA A 128 -8.29 2.15 -0.48
C ALA A 128 -7.10 3.10 -0.72
N ARG A 129 -5.91 2.53 -1.02
CA ARG A 129 -4.64 3.23 -1.23
C ARG A 129 -3.94 2.71 -2.49
N MET A 130 -2.93 3.45 -2.94
CA MET A 130 -2.21 3.22 -4.20
C MET A 130 -1.40 1.91 -4.26
N TYR A 131 -1.29 1.15 -3.20
CA TYR A 131 -0.36 0.00 -3.13
C TYR A 131 -0.68 -1.11 -4.13
N ALA A 132 -1.95 -1.48 -4.30
CA ALA A 132 -2.32 -2.51 -5.28
C ALA A 132 -2.04 -2.08 -6.72
N LEU A 133 -2.32 -0.81 -7.07
CA LEU A 133 -2.04 -0.26 -8.40
C LEU A 133 -0.53 -0.17 -8.66
N SER A 134 0.24 0.29 -7.69
CA SER A 134 1.71 0.39 -7.80
C SER A 134 2.36 -0.99 -7.90
N SER A 135 1.83 -2.00 -7.18
CA SER A 135 2.26 -3.41 -7.31
C SER A 135 1.97 -3.97 -8.71
N LEU A 136 0.80 -3.65 -9.28
CA LEU A 136 0.46 -4.00 -10.65
C LEU A 136 1.44 -3.35 -11.65
N GLY A 137 1.75 -2.07 -11.47
CA GLY A 137 2.72 -1.35 -12.28
C GLY A 137 4.11 -2.01 -12.27
N VAL A 138 4.66 -2.30 -11.08
CA VAL A 138 5.96 -2.96 -10.92
C VAL A 138 5.93 -4.39 -11.49
N PHE A 139 4.86 -5.16 -11.23
CA PHE A 139 4.71 -6.50 -11.78
C PHE A 139 4.68 -6.50 -13.31
N LEU A 140 3.89 -5.62 -13.93
CA LEU A 140 3.82 -5.48 -15.39
C LEU A 140 5.17 -5.03 -15.98
N CYS A 141 5.83 -4.04 -15.36
CA CYS A 141 7.16 -3.60 -15.77
C CYS A 141 8.15 -4.78 -15.81
N ALA A 142 8.21 -5.58 -14.75
CA ALA A 142 9.11 -6.75 -14.68
C ALA A 142 8.72 -7.86 -15.68
N LEU A 143 7.42 -8.17 -15.80
CA LEU A 143 6.92 -9.17 -16.75
C LEU A 143 7.26 -8.79 -18.19
N PHE A 144 6.99 -7.55 -18.56
CA PHE A 144 7.27 -7.08 -19.91
C PHE A 144 8.77 -6.87 -20.17
N ALA A 145 9.59 -6.49 -19.17
CA ALA A 145 11.05 -6.50 -19.27
C ALA A 145 11.57 -7.91 -19.64
N TYR A 146 11.02 -8.95 -19.00
CA TYR A 146 11.38 -10.33 -19.34
C TYR A 146 10.90 -10.74 -20.73
N ARG A 147 9.69 -10.33 -21.16
CA ARG A 147 9.18 -10.58 -22.53
C ARG A 147 10.00 -9.85 -23.59
N VAL A 148 10.37 -8.59 -23.34
CA VAL A 148 11.33 -7.85 -24.18
C VAL A 148 12.63 -8.62 -24.33
N TRP A 149 13.16 -9.14 -23.22
CA TRP A 149 14.35 -9.96 -23.25
C TRP A 149 14.20 -11.22 -24.12
N LEU A 150 13.04 -11.87 -24.10
CA LEU A 150 12.78 -13.09 -24.88
C LEU A 150 12.48 -12.79 -26.35
N GLU A 151 11.54 -11.90 -26.62
CA GLU A 151 10.86 -11.79 -27.92
C GLU A 151 11.16 -10.46 -28.66
N ASN A 152 11.53 -9.39 -27.95
CA ASN A 152 11.81 -8.05 -28.51
C ASN A 152 10.69 -7.51 -29.42
N LYS A 153 9.42 -7.74 -29.06
CA LYS A 153 8.28 -7.21 -29.80
C LYS A 153 7.95 -5.78 -29.33
N VAL A 154 7.48 -4.94 -30.24
CA VAL A 154 7.10 -3.53 -29.94
C VAL A 154 6.07 -3.47 -28.79
N TRP A 155 5.08 -4.34 -28.80
CA TRP A 155 4.05 -4.39 -27.76
C TRP A 155 4.59 -4.75 -26.36
N ASP A 156 5.69 -5.52 -26.29
CA ASP A 156 6.36 -5.81 -25.02
C ASP A 156 7.10 -4.57 -24.49
N TRP A 157 7.68 -3.75 -25.37
CA TRP A 157 8.24 -2.46 -25.02
C TRP A 157 7.17 -1.45 -24.56
N VAL A 158 6.02 -1.42 -25.25
CA VAL A 158 4.86 -0.59 -24.83
C VAL A 158 4.38 -1.03 -23.45
N GLY A 159 4.22 -2.33 -23.21
CA GLY A 159 3.84 -2.86 -21.90
C GLY A 159 4.87 -2.57 -20.81
N PHE A 160 6.17 -2.62 -21.13
CA PHE A 160 7.27 -2.26 -20.23
C PHE A 160 7.19 -0.78 -19.82
N THR A 161 7.03 0.12 -20.81
CA THR A 161 6.84 1.56 -20.57
C THR A 161 5.58 1.85 -19.76
N ALA A 162 4.45 1.26 -20.12
CA ALA A 162 3.18 1.44 -19.43
C ALA A 162 3.23 0.97 -17.97
N GLY A 163 3.86 -0.21 -17.71
CA GLY A 163 4.09 -0.70 -16.35
C GLY A 163 4.98 0.24 -15.55
N GLY A 164 6.09 0.72 -16.15
CA GLY A 164 7.00 1.67 -15.53
C GLY A 164 6.33 3.01 -15.18
N LEU A 165 5.52 3.56 -16.09
CA LEU A 165 4.76 4.80 -15.87
C LEU A 165 3.65 4.60 -14.82
N CYS A 166 2.94 3.48 -14.87
CA CYS A 166 1.95 3.13 -13.84
C CYS A 166 2.59 3.11 -12.45
N ALA A 167 3.74 2.46 -12.30
CA ALA A 167 4.50 2.45 -11.06
C ALA A 167 4.93 3.87 -10.64
N ALA A 168 5.52 4.64 -11.56
CA ALA A 168 6.07 5.97 -11.30
C ALA A 168 5.01 7.00 -10.89
N TYR A 169 3.85 6.98 -11.55
CA TYR A 169 2.74 7.89 -11.27
C TYR A 169 1.83 7.43 -10.12
N SER A 170 2.06 6.22 -9.56
CA SER A 170 1.29 5.70 -8.42
C SER A 170 2.00 5.87 -7.09
N HIS A 171 3.33 5.62 -7.02
CA HIS A 171 4.08 5.68 -5.76
C HIS A 171 5.58 5.87 -6.00
N TYR A 172 6.26 6.73 -5.21
CA TYR A 172 7.68 7.04 -5.45
C TYR A 172 8.62 5.84 -5.26
N PHE A 173 8.37 4.95 -4.30
CA PHE A 173 9.19 3.74 -4.20
C PHE A 173 8.85 2.70 -5.28
N ALA A 174 7.68 2.76 -5.89
CA ALA A 174 7.41 2.00 -7.11
C ALA A 174 8.15 2.59 -8.33
N LEU A 175 8.34 3.93 -8.40
CA LEU A 175 9.24 4.57 -9.36
C LEU A 175 10.68 4.07 -9.18
N VAL A 176 11.18 4.00 -7.92
CA VAL A 176 12.51 3.44 -7.64
C VAL A 176 12.60 1.99 -8.09
N ALA A 177 11.61 1.14 -7.77
CA ALA A 177 11.58 -0.26 -8.21
C ALA A 177 11.55 -0.39 -9.74
N ALA A 178 10.75 0.42 -10.42
CA ALA A 178 10.75 0.46 -11.89
C ALA A 178 12.11 0.92 -12.43
N GLY A 179 12.73 1.94 -11.85
CA GLY A 179 14.09 2.39 -12.18
C GLY A 179 15.12 1.27 -12.04
N VAL A 180 15.04 0.48 -10.97
CA VAL A 180 15.88 -0.72 -10.79
C VAL A 180 15.65 -1.73 -11.91
N ILE A 181 14.39 -2.01 -12.31
CA ILE A 181 14.08 -2.93 -13.42
C ILE A 181 14.66 -2.40 -14.73
N TYR A 182 14.52 -1.09 -15.02
CA TYR A 182 15.13 -0.46 -16.20
C TYR A 182 16.65 -0.60 -16.19
N GLY A 183 17.29 -0.35 -15.04
CA GLY A 183 18.74 -0.49 -14.87
C GLY A 183 19.23 -1.94 -15.03
N LEU A 184 18.55 -2.90 -14.43
CA LEU A 184 18.89 -4.32 -14.57
C LEU A 184 18.74 -4.80 -16.03
N LEU A 185 17.67 -4.38 -16.71
CA LEU A 185 17.50 -4.68 -18.14
C LEU A 185 18.62 -4.04 -18.98
N LEU A 186 19.03 -2.78 -18.70
CA LEU A 186 20.15 -2.13 -19.35
C LEU A 186 21.45 -2.93 -19.18
N VAL A 187 21.78 -3.32 -17.95
CA VAL A 187 22.98 -4.13 -17.68
C VAL A 187 22.94 -5.44 -18.45
N CYS A 188 21.79 -6.13 -18.46
CA CYS A 188 21.62 -7.34 -19.25
C CYS A 188 21.82 -7.08 -20.76
N CYS A 189 21.28 -5.98 -21.28
CA CYS A 189 21.46 -5.59 -22.68
C CYS A 189 22.93 -5.33 -23.02
N LEU A 190 23.63 -4.58 -22.19
CA LEU A 190 25.06 -4.25 -22.37
C LEU A 190 25.94 -5.51 -22.38
N LEU A 191 25.68 -6.41 -21.44
CA LEU A 191 26.51 -7.61 -21.24
C LEU A 191 26.21 -8.75 -22.23
N ARG A 192 24.94 -8.90 -22.63
CA ARG A 192 24.52 -10.12 -23.33
C ARG A 192 23.74 -9.89 -24.64
N ARG A 193 23.02 -8.76 -24.81
CA ARG A 193 22.13 -8.51 -25.96
C ARG A 193 22.17 -7.06 -26.45
N ARG A 194 23.31 -6.58 -26.89
CA ARG A 194 23.53 -5.19 -27.36
C ARG A 194 22.52 -4.69 -28.39
N LYS A 195 21.93 -5.59 -29.18
CA LYS A 195 20.88 -5.25 -30.18
C LYS A 195 19.63 -4.66 -29.53
N LEU A 196 19.37 -4.91 -28.23
CA LEU A 196 18.26 -4.34 -27.49
C LEU A 196 18.54 -2.94 -26.94
N LEU A 197 19.77 -2.43 -27.02
CA LEU A 197 20.13 -1.10 -26.50
C LEU A 197 19.39 0.04 -27.20
N LYS A 198 19.29 -0.03 -28.54
CA LYS A 198 18.58 1.01 -29.30
C LYS A 198 17.09 1.10 -28.89
N PRO A 199 16.28 0.01 -28.92
CA PRO A 199 14.93 0.08 -28.42
C PRO A 199 14.87 0.44 -26.92
N TRP A 200 15.79 -0.05 -26.07
CA TRP A 200 15.85 0.33 -24.67
C TRP A 200 15.99 1.86 -24.50
N LEU A 201 16.91 2.51 -25.25
CA LEU A 201 17.11 3.97 -25.21
C LEU A 201 15.85 4.70 -25.68
N ILE A 202 15.22 4.26 -26.77
CA ILE A 202 14.00 4.89 -27.31
C ILE A 202 12.87 4.83 -26.27
N PHE A 203 12.56 3.65 -25.74
CA PHE A 203 11.44 3.48 -24.81
C PHE A 203 11.72 4.08 -23.42
N SER A 204 12.98 4.11 -22.99
CA SER A 204 13.38 4.86 -21.78
C SER A 204 13.20 6.37 -21.97
N ALA A 205 13.61 6.91 -23.13
CA ALA A 205 13.37 8.33 -23.45
C ALA A 205 11.88 8.66 -23.51
N VAL A 206 11.05 7.79 -24.09
CA VAL A 206 9.58 7.93 -24.09
C VAL A 206 9.04 7.90 -22.66
N THR A 207 9.50 6.98 -21.81
CA THR A 207 9.08 6.90 -20.40
C THR A 207 9.42 8.20 -19.67
N ILE A 208 10.64 8.71 -19.83
CA ILE A 208 11.07 9.98 -19.21
C ILE A 208 10.22 11.14 -19.75
N ALA A 209 10.04 11.23 -21.07
CA ALA A 209 9.24 12.31 -21.69
C ALA A 209 7.80 12.33 -21.17
N LEU A 210 7.17 11.15 -21.00
CA LEU A 210 5.83 11.03 -20.47
C LEU A 210 5.76 11.29 -18.95
N TYR A 211 6.88 11.21 -18.22
CA TYR A 211 6.95 11.55 -16.79
C TYR A 211 7.27 13.05 -16.56
N LEU A 212 7.78 13.79 -17.57
CA LEU A 212 8.13 15.21 -17.45
C LEU A 212 7.01 16.09 -16.87
N PRO A 213 5.72 15.90 -17.19
CA PRO A 213 4.66 16.71 -16.60
C PRO A 213 4.63 16.70 -15.07
N TRP A 214 5.03 15.57 -14.44
CA TRP A 214 5.08 15.43 -12.99
C TRP A 214 6.45 15.72 -12.39
N LEU A 215 7.50 15.75 -13.18
CA LEU A 215 8.89 15.86 -12.71
C LEU A 215 9.13 17.12 -11.85
N LYS A 216 8.52 18.24 -12.22
CA LYS A 216 8.61 19.48 -11.43
C LYS A 216 8.04 19.27 -10.03
N CYS A 217 6.82 18.74 -9.90
CA CYS A 217 6.18 18.44 -8.62
C CYS A 217 7.02 17.45 -7.79
N PHE A 218 7.57 16.42 -8.42
CA PHE A 218 8.46 15.46 -7.75
C PHE A 218 9.70 16.13 -7.15
N ILE A 219 10.36 17.02 -7.91
CA ILE A 219 11.56 17.74 -7.43
C ILE A 219 11.19 18.69 -6.28
N GLU A 220 10.09 19.43 -6.40
CA GLU A 220 9.61 20.34 -5.36
C GLU A 220 9.25 19.60 -4.07
N GLN A 221 8.56 18.47 -4.17
CA GLN A 221 8.24 17.61 -3.03
C GLN A 221 9.50 17.02 -2.36
N LEU A 222 10.47 16.58 -3.16
CA LEU A 222 11.74 16.09 -2.64
C LEU A 222 12.51 17.18 -1.91
N ALA A 223 12.57 18.40 -2.47
CA ALA A 223 13.23 19.55 -1.86
C ALA A 223 12.51 20.02 -0.59
N PHE A 224 11.17 20.07 -0.60
CA PHE A 224 10.38 20.41 0.58
C PHE A 224 10.63 19.41 1.72
N LYS A 225 10.60 18.13 1.40
CA LYS A 225 10.88 17.08 2.38
C LYS A 225 12.31 17.13 2.92
N ALA A 226 13.29 17.52 2.13
CA ALA A 226 14.67 17.65 2.59
C ALA A 226 14.88 18.77 3.62
N ASN A 227 14.04 19.80 3.61
CA ASN A 227 14.19 21.02 4.42
C ASN A 227 13.27 21.14 5.64
N ASN A 228 12.28 20.24 5.77
CA ASN A 228 11.30 20.30 6.85
C ASN A 228 11.30 19.03 7.70
N GLU A 229 10.93 19.11 8.96
CA GLU A 229 10.72 17.94 9.79
C GLU A 229 9.64 17.02 9.20
N TYR A 230 9.80 15.73 9.43
CA TYR A 230 8.90 14.71 8.92
C TYR A 230 8.71 13.60 9.96
N TRP A 231 7.55 13.01 10.00
CA TRP A 231 7.17 12.03 11.02
C TRP A 231 7.98 10.71 10.99
N ILE A 232 8.66 10.40 9.86
CA ILE A 232 9.46 9.17 9.75
C ILE A 232 10.75 9.31 10.57
N ALA A 233 10.93 8.39 11.51
CA ALA A 233 12.12 8.33 12.35
C ALA A 233 13.37 7.89 11.57
N PRO A 234 14.58 8.26 12.03
CA PRO A 234 15.84 7.79 11.44
C PRO A 234 15.92 6.26 11.47
N ILE A 235 16.41 5.68 10.35
CA ILE A 235 16.59 4.24 10.24
C ILE A 235 17.79 3.80 11.09
N THR A 236 17.54 2.85 11.99
CA THR A 236 18.56 2.16 12.77
C THR A 236 18.65 0.70 12.34
N LEU A 237 19.70 -0.02 12.78
CA LEU A 237 19.75 -1.46 12.54
C LEU A 237 18.57 -2.18 13.25
N GLY A 238 18.18 -1.71 14.42
CA GLY A 238 17.03 -2.25 15.16
C GLY A 238 15.73 -2.06 14.38
N SER A 239 15.40 -0.82 13.96
CA SER A 239 14.20 -0.54 13.16
C SER A 239 14.19 -1.28 11.83
N LEU A 240 15.34 -1.46 11.18
CA LEU A 240 15.42 -2.25 9.94
C LEU A 240 15.09 -3.74 10.18
N VAL A 241 15.52 -4.31 11.31
CA VAL A 241 15.16 -5.68 11.69
C VAL A 241 13.66 -5.77 11.98
N GLU A 242 13.10 -4.83 12.74
CA GLU A 242 11.66 -4.74 13.00
C GLU A 242 10.86 -4.61 11.70
N ASP A 243 11.29 -3.76 10.79
CA ASP A 243 10.72 -3.59 9.45
C ASP A 243 10.71 -4.90 8.64
N LEU A 244 11.82 -5.65 8.66
CA LEU A 244 11.90 -6.94 7.98
C LEU A 244 11.00 -8.00 8.65
N LEU A 245 10.85 -7.95 9.97
CA LEU A 245 9.91 -8.79 10.70
C LEU A 245 8.47 -8.42 10.36
N TYR A 246 8.15 -7.14 10.26
CA TYR A 246 6.84 -6.66 9.83
C TYR A 246 6.50 -7.10 8.40
N LEU A 247 7.44 -7.00 7.45
CA LEU A 247 7.25 -7.51 6.08
C LEU A 247 6.82 -8.98 6.07
N LEU A 248 7.30 -9.76 7.02
CA LEU A 248 6.96 -11.17 7.19
C LEU A 248 5.78 -11.37 8.16
N HIS A 249 5.16 -10.31 8.68
CA HIS A 249 4.16 -10.32 9.77
C HIS A 249 4.58 -11.20 10.97
N ALA A 250 5.85 -11.15 11.29
CA ALA A 250 6.44 -12.03 12.29
C ALA A 250 6.57 -11.37 13.67
N ASN A 251 5.86 -10.29 13.92
CA ASN A 251 5.87 -9.59 15.19
C ASN A 251 5.38 -10.53 16.32
N GLY A 252 6.29 -10.90 17.19
CA GLY A 252 6.01 -11.72 18.39
C GLY A 252 6.25 -13.24 18.27
N THR A 253 6.43 -13.81 17.09
CA THR A 253 6.70 -15.24 16.93
C THR A 253 7.97 -15.51 16.14
N GLY A 254 9.10 -15.67 16.82
CA GLY A 254 10.43 -15.84 16.22
C GLY A 254 10.61 -17.03 15.25
N ILE A 255 9.60 -17.91 15.13
CA ILE A 255 9.69 -19.09 14.26
C ILE A 255 9.46 -18.75 12.77
N PHE A 256 8.54 -17.83 12.44
CA PHE A 256 8.23 -17.51 11.05
C PHE A 256 9.38 -16.81 10.32
N PRO A 257 10.06 -15.78 10.87
CA PRO A 257 11.23 -15.19 10.25
C PRO A 257 12.33 -16.23 10.01
N LEU A 258 12.55 -17.12 10.96
CA LEU A 258 13.55 -18.18 10.82
C LEU A 258 13.19 -19.13 9.66
N VAL A 259 11.94 -19.57 9.58
CA VAL A 259 11.46 -20.45 8.50
C VAL A 259 11.58 -19.74 7.15
N PHE A 260 11.10 -18.53 7.03
CA PHE A 260 11.19 -17.76 5.78
C PHE A 260 12.63 -17.46 5.40
N GLY A 261 13.49 -17.10 6.37
CA GLY A 261 14.90 -16.88 6.14
C GLY A 261 15.63 -18.14 5.65
N LEU A 262 15.44 -19.27 6.30
CA LEU A 262 16.07 -20.55 5.91
C LEU A 262 15.58 -21.03 4.53
N LEU A 263 14.28 -20.95 4.26
CA LEU A 263 13.72 -21.30 2.95
C LEU A 263 14.21 -20.34 1.87
N GLY A 264 14.23 -19.04 2.15
CA GLY A 264 14.74 -18.01 1.23
C GLY A 264 16.21 -18.24 0.87
N LEU A 265 17.06 -18.51 1.84
CA LEU A 265 18.48 -18.85 1.61
C LEU A 265 18.63 -20.16 0.82
N GLY A 266 17.83 -21.20 1.15
CA GLY A 266 17.81 -22.46 0.41
C GLY A 266 17.40 -22.26 -1.07
N PHE A 267 16.38 -21.47 -1.33
CA PHE A 267 15.96 -21.15 -2.69
C PHE A 267 16.98 -20.28 -3.42
N LEU A 268 17.57 -19.29 -2.74
CA LEU A 268 18.65 -18.49 -3.31
C LEU A 268 19.82 -19.37 -3.75
N PHE A 269 20.27 -20.27 -2.90
CA PHE A 269 21.33 -21.22 -3.22
C PHE A 269 20.95 -22.11 -4.41
N LEU A 270 19.75 -22.71 -4.39
CA LEU A 270 19.27 -23.58 -5.48
C LEU A 270 19.21 -22.84 -6.81
N LEU A 271 18.59 -21.65 -6.84
CA LEU A 271 18.41 -20.86 -8.05
C LEU A 271 19.75 -20.31 -8.59
N ALA A 272 20.68 -19.95 -7.69
CA ALA A 272 22.03 -19.54 -8.05
C ALA A 272 22.83 -20.68 -8.67
N ARG A 273 22.77 -21.88 -8.06
CA ARG A 273 23.39 -23.10 -8.57
C ARG A 273 22.88 -23.45 -9.97
N GLU A 274 21.58 -23.31 -10.22
CA GLU A 274 20.95 -23.55 -11.54
C GLU A 274 21.11 -22.36 -12.50
N LYS A 275 21.76 -21.28 -12.10
CA LYS A 275 21.94 -20.05 -12.90
C LYS A 275 20.62 -19.48 -13.40
N ALA A 276 19.56 -19.58 -12.59
CA ALA A 276 18.21 -19.13 -12.91
C ALA A 276 18.10 -17.60 -12.83
N ALA A 277 18.53 -16.90 -13.86
CA ALA A 277 18.67 -15.44 -13.85
C ALA A 277 17.36 -14.69 -13.54
N ALA A 278 16.22 -15.09 -14.14
CA ALA A 278 14.97 -14.36 -13.99
C ALA A 278 14.48 -14.23 -12.53
N PRO A 279 14.36 -15.31 -11.71
CA PRO A 279 13.95 -15.17 -10.31
C PRO A 279 15.02 -14.48 -9.46
N LEU A 280 16.31 -14.60 -9.78
CA LEU A 280 17.37 -13.88 -9.06
C LEU A 280 17.31 -12.38 -9.33
N LEU A 281 17.07 -11.97 -10.58
CA LEU A 281 16.84 -10.56 -10.92
C LEU A 281 15.55 -10.03 -10.30
N ALA A 282 14.49 -10.86 -10.23
CA ALA A 282 13.25 -10.48 -9.57
C ALA A 282 13.47 -10.20 -8.06
N LEU A 283 14.27 -11.04 -7.37
CA LEU A 283 14.67 -10.79 -5.97
C LEU A 283 15.59 -9.56 -5.83
N ALA A 284 16.43 -9.30 -6.82
CA ALA A 284 17.31 -8.12 -6.79
C ALA A 284 16.52 -6.80 -6.79
N VAL A 285 15.30 -6.76 -7.35
CA VAL A 285 14.48 -5.54 -7.38
C VAL A 285 14.11 -5.07 -5.95
N PRO A 286 13.41 -5.86 -5.11
CA PRO A 286 13.10 -5.42 -3.73
C PRO A 286 14.37 -5.15 -2.91
N VAL A 287 15.44 -5.95 -3.06
CA VAL A 287 16.70 -5.76 -2.33
C VAL A 287 17.36 -4.43 -2.70
N LEU A 288 17.47 -4.11 -3.99
CA LEU A 288 18.04 -2.84 -4.44
C LEU A 288 17.11 -1.65 -4.13
N THR A 289 15.79 -1.83 -4.20
CA THR A 289 14.82 -0.80 -3.81
C THR A 289 14.95 -0.47 -2.32
N LEU A 290 15.07 -1.48 -1.45
CA LEU A 290 15.35 -1.31 -0.02
C LEU A 290 16.69 -0.59 0.20
N ALA A 291 17.76 -1.08 -0.43
CA ALA A 291 19.09 -0.49 -0.29
C ALA A 291 19.11 0.98 -0.72
N LEU A 292 18.46 1.33 -1.82
CA LEU A 292 18.33 2.72 -2.28
C LEU A 292 17.46 3.53 -1.32
N GLY A 293 16.37 2.98 -0.79
CA GLY A 293 15.52 3.64 0.21
C GLY A 293 16.29 3.98 1.49
N VAL A 294 17.05 3.02 2.02
CA VAL A 294 17.93 3.22 3.18
C VAL A 294 19.02 4.25 2.87
N LEU A 295 19.68 4.14 1.72
CA LEU A 295 20.73 5.08 1.29
C LEU A 295 20.19 6.51 1.16
N ILE A 296 19.06 6.70 0.49
CA ILE A 296 18.44 8.02 0.34
C ILE A 296 18.03 8.57 1.71
N SER A 297 17.48 7.72 2.59
CA SER A 297 17.11 8.12 3.95
C SER A 297 18.31 8.52 4.78
N ALA A 298 19.46 7.87 4.60
CA ALA A 298 20.68 8.20 5.32
C ALA A 298 21.36 9.47 4.77
N LEU A 299 21.30 9.73 3.46
CA LEU A 299 21.98 10.86 2.82
C LEU A 299 21.19 12.16 2.83
N LEU A 300 19.87 12.08 2.76
CA LEU A 300 18.99 13.26 2.70
C LEU A 300 18.26 13.44 4.03
N ARG A 301 17.33 12.55 4.32
CA ARG A 301 16.53 12.50 5.55
C ARG A 301 15.69 11.23 5.56
N PRO A 302 15.15 10.81 6.71
CA PRO A 302 14.29 9.63 6.81
C PRO A 302 13.05 9.79 5.93
N ILE A 303 12.92 8.95 4.90
CA ILE A 303 11.77 8.92 3.97
C ILE A 303 11.30 7.52 3.68
N PHE A 304 12.01 6.49 4.15
CA PHE A 304 11.68 5.09 3.87
C PHE A 304 11.00 4.45 5.09
N ILE A 305 9.91 3.75 4.83
CA ILE A 305 9.28 2.78 5.72
C ILE A 305 9.02 1.50 4.95
N ILE A 306 8.93 0.37 5.65
CA ILE A 306 8.89 -0.95 5.02
C ILE A 306 7.68 -1.16 4.10
N ARG A 307 6.52 -0.58 4.40
CA ARG A 307 5.32 -0.67 3.55
C ARG A 307 5.54 -0.13 2.13
N TYR A 308 6.58 0.67 1.91
CA TYR A 308 6.96 1.15 0.58
C TYR A 308 7.59 0.07 -0.32
N LEU A 309 7.87 -1.12 0.22
CA LEU A 309 8.24 -2.31 -0.55
C LEU A 309 7.04 -3.14 -1.05
N VAL A 310 5.81 -2.82 -0.63
CA VAL A 310 4.59 -3.50 -1.12
C VAL A 310 4.54 -3.62 -2.64
N PRO A 311 4.94 -2.60 -3.43
CA PRO A 311 4.97 -2.73 -4.89
C PRO A 311 5.85 -3.87 -5.41
N CYS A 312 6.83 -4.33 -4.63
CA CYS A 312 7.72 -5.44 -4.98
C CYS A 312 7.19 -6.82 -4.54
N ALA A 313 6.10 -6.91 -3.76
CA ALA A 313 5.57 -8.17 -3.25
C ALA A 313 5.35 -9.25 -4.33
N PRO A 314 4.82 -8.96 -5.53
CA PRO A 314 4.68 -9.96 -6.58
C PRO A 314 6.02 -10.59 -7.01
N LEU A 315 7.11 -9.81 -6.98
CA LEU A 315 8.44 -10.29 -7.37
C LEU A 315 9.06 -11.17 -6.29
N ILE A 316 8.83 -10.87 -5.02
CA ILE A 316 9.21 -11.70 -3.86
C ILE A 316 8.52 -13.07 -3.97
N ILE A 317 7.22 -13.08 -4.19
CA ILE A 317 6.44 -14.33 -4.32
C ILE A 317 6.84 -15.11 -5.58
N PHE A 318 7.14 -14.44 -6.69
CA PHE A 318 7.67 -15.11 -7.88
C PHE A 318 9.01 -15.81 -7.61
N PHE A 319 9.92 -15.19 -6.87
CA PHE A 319 11.17 -15.82 -6.47
C PHE A 319 10.91 -17.10 -5.66
N VAL A 320 10.05 -17.04 -4.64
CA VAL A 320 9.69 -18.20 -3.80
C VAL A 320 9.03 -19.30 -4.65
N ALA A 321 8.07 -18.94 -5.52
CA ALA A 321 7.39 -19.86 -6.42
C ALA A 321 8.36 -20.58 -7.37
N CYS A 322 9.35 -19.86 -7.87
CA CYS A 322 10.43 -20.45 -8.67
C CYS A 322 11.29 -21.41 -7.85
N GLY A 323 11.62 -21.06 -6.60
CA GLY A 323 12.45 -21.88 -5.72
C GLY A 323 11.80 -23.24 -5.44
N ILE A 324 10.56 -23.22 -4.91
CA ILE A 324 9.82 -24.47 -4.59
C ILE A 324 9.59 -25.33 -5.84
N SER A 325 9.34 -24.71 -6.99
CA SER A 325 9.08 -25.44 -8.23
C SER A 325 10.27 -26.26 -8.74
N ARG A 326 11.49 -25.92 -8.29
CA ARG A 326 12.75 -26.58 -8.68
C ARG A 326 13.22 -27.66 -7.72
N VAL A 327 12.55 -27.85 -6.60
CA VAL A 327 12.89 -28.95 -5.68
C VAL A 327 12.58 -30.29 -6.35
N GLN A 328 13.64 -31.10 -6.61
CA GLN A 328 13.55 -32.34 -7.39
C GLN A 328 13.07 -33.56 -6.58
N SER A 329 13.58 -33.70 -5.35
CA SER A 329 13.18 -34.80 -4.47
C SER A 329 11.71 -34.68 -4.09
N LYS A 330 10.91 -35.72 -4.33
CA LYS A 330 9.47 -35.75 -3.99
C LYS A 330 9.24 -35.53 -2.50
N THR A 331 10.04 -36.17 -1.65
CA THR A 331 9.95 -36.03 -0.19
C THR A 331 10.28 -34.62 0.25
N LEU A 332 11.42 -34.05 -0.24
CA LEU A 332 11.83 -32.71 0.09
C LEU A 332 10.81 -31.69 -0.47
N TYR A 333 10.31 -31.87 -1.68
CA TYR A 333 9.26 -31.03 -2.26
C TYR A 333 7.99 -31.05 -1.37
N GLY A 334 7.52 -32.23 -0.97
CA GLY A 334 6.34 -32.36 -0.12
C GLY A 334 6.54 -31.69 1.25
N ALA A 335 7.70 -31.90 1.88
CA ALA A 335 8.04 -31.27 3.15
C ALA A 335 8.14 -29.72 3.03
N THR A 336 8.83 -29.23 1.99
CA THR A 336 8.97 -27.79 1.74
C THR A 336 7.62 -27.15 1.41
N ALA A 337 6.78 -27.85 0.62
CA ALA A 337 5.44 -27.38 0.28
C ALA A 337 4.55 -27.27 1.52
N ALA A 338 4.53 -28.31 2.36
CA ALA A 338 3.78 -28.30 3.60
C ALA A 338 4.26 -27.18 4.53
N LEU A 339 5.59 -27.04 4.71
CA LEU A 339 6.18 -25.99 5.54
C LEU A 339 5.84 -24.58 5.03
N LEU A 340 5.95 -24.33 3.71
CA LEU A 340 5.59 -23.05 3.11
C LEU A 340 4.11 -22.71 3.34
N VAL A 341 3.20 -23.62 2.98
CA VAL A 341 1.76 -23.38 3.12
C VAL A 341 1.39 -23.16 4.58
N THR A 342 1.92 -23.98 5.49
CA THR A 342 1.65 -23.85 6.93
C THR A 342 2.21 -22.51 7.46
N ALA A 343 3.43 -22.13 7.06
CA ALA A 343 4.03 -20.88 7.49
C ALA A 343 3.28 -19.64 6.95
N PHE A 344 2.91 -19.63 5.67
CA PHE A 344 2.14 -18.53 5.08
C PHE A 344 0.72 -18.46 5.66
N ALA A 345 0.01 -19.58 5.78
CA ALA A 345 -1.33 -19.63 6.35
C ALA A 345 -1.33 -19.28 7.84
N GLY A 346 -0.37 -19.79 8.60
CA GLY A 346 -0.21 -19.47 10.02
C GLY A 346 0.10 -17.98 10.22
N ASN A 347 1.02 -17.43 9.42
CA ASN A 347 1.34 -16.01 9.45
C ASN A 347 0.12 -15.13 9.10
N LEU A 348 -0.68 -15.55 8.11
CA LEU A 348 -1.91 -14.86 7.75
C LEU A 348 -2.94 -14.89 8.89
N LEU A 349 -3.09 -16.01 9.61
CA LEU A 349 -4.02 -16.09 10.73
C LEU A 349 -3.66 -15.10 11.84
N PHE A 350 -2.37 -14.92 12.14
CA PHE A 350 -1.93 -13.88 13.09
C PHE A 350 -2.16 -12.47 12.56
N ALA A 351 -1.88 -12.24 11.28
CA ALA A 351 -2.09 -10.94 10.66
C ALA A 351 -3.59 -10.56 10.56
N VAL A 352 -4.48 -11.54 10.44
CA VAL A 352 -5.93 -11.28 10.37
C VAL A 352 -6.44 -10.62 11.65
N GLU A 353 -5.91 -10.95 12.82
CA GLU A 353 -6.29 -10.29 14.09
C GLU A 353 -5.98 -8.78 14.05
N ASP A 354 -4.85 -8.39 13.47
CA ASP A 354 -4.47 -6.98 13.32
C ASP A 354 -5.23 -6.27 12.17
N ILE A 355 -5.66 -7.03 11.17
CA ILE A 355 -6.36 -6.51 9.99
C ILE A 355 -7.86 -6.33 10.25
N LEU A 356 -8.47 -7.18 11.08
CA LEU A 356 -9.91 -7.10 11.37
C LEU A 356 -10.23 -5.86 12.23
N PRO A 357 -11.45 -5.30 12.07
CA PRO A 357 -11.83 -4.10 12.76
C PRO A 357 -11.89 -4.32 14.28
N SER A 358 -11.47 -3.32 15.02
CA SER A 358 -11.82 -3.24 16.43
C SER A 358 -13.34 -3.15 16.59
N PRO A 359 -13.97 -3.92 17.49
CA PRO A 359 -15.39 -3.83 17.75
C PRO A 359 -15.86 -2.42 18.13
N ASN A 360 -14.96 -1.63 18.72
CA ASN A 360 -15.19 -0.26 19.18
C ASN A 360 -14.59 0.79 18.20
N GLY A 361 -14.46 0.48 16.91
CA GLY A 361 -13.97 1.45 15.93
C GLY A 361 -14.87 2.69 15.84
N PHE A 362 -14.26 3.87 15.74
CA PHE A 362 -14.99 5.11 15.47
C PHE A 362 -15.71 4.99 14.12
N ASN A 363 -17.02 5.29 14.12
CA ASN A 363 -17.89 5.06 12.97
C ASN A 363 -19.08 6.02 12.98
N ALA A 364 -19.98 5.91 12.01
CA ALA A 364 -21.18 6.73 11.91
C ALA A 364 -22.08 6.68 13.16
N ALA A 365 -22.08 5.59 13.94
CA ALA A 365 -22.84 5.55 15.19
C ALA A 365 -22.19 6.38 16.29
N ALA A 366 -20.86 6.54 16.26
CA ALA A 366 -20.15 7.44 17.18
C ALA A 366 -20.45 8.91 16.84
N THR A 367 -20.39 9.31 15.56
CA THR A 367 -20.74 10.69 15.16
C THR A 367 -22.20 11.00 15.43
N ALA A 368 -23.13 10.06 15.20
CA ALA A 368 -24.54 10.23 15.52
C ALA A 368 -24.84 10.53 17.00
N GLN A 369 -23.97 10.12 17.93
CA GLN A 369 -24.11 10.49 19.35
C GLN A 369 -23.81 11.98 19.60
N ALA A 370 -22.99 12.58 18.73
CA ALA A 370 -22.63 13.99 18.76
C ALA A 370 -23.39 14.84 17.73
N ASP A 371 -24.46 14.33 17.13
CA ASP A 371 -25.25 14.96 16.03
C ASP A 371 -25.76 16.37 16.35
N SER A 372 -25.87 16.72 17.63
CA SER A 372 -26.25 18.05 18.07
C SER A 372 -25.09 19.02 18.26
N ALA A 373 -23.86 18.59 18.04
CA ALA A 373 -22.68 19.45 18.15
C ALA A 373 -22.61 20.43 16.98
N GLN A 374 -22.22 21.65 17.27
CA GLN A 374 -22.01 22.71 16.27
C GLN A 374 -20.60 22.71 15.72
N ALA A 375 -19.69 22.02 16.40
CA ALA A 375 -18.32 21.81 15.97
C ALA A 375 -17.70 20.59 16.68
N TYR A 376 -16.67 20.01 16.06
CA TYR A 376 -15.73 19.12 16.71
C TYR A 376 -14.45 19.86 17.07
N LEU A 377 -13.95 19.63 18.28
CA LEU A 377 -12.65 20.12 18.76
C LEU A 377 -11.76 18.90 19.03
N ILE A 378 -10.67 18.77 18.27
CA ILE A 378 -9.75 17.65 18.42
C ILE A 378 -8.62 18.04 19.38
N GLN A 379 -8.50 17.30 20.47
CA GLN A 379 -7.49 17.44 21.53
C GLN A 379 -6.71 16.14 21.73
N ALA A 380 -6.68 15.25 20.71
CA ALA A 380 -5.95 14.00 20.72
C ALA A 380 -4.53 14.17 20.17
N GLY A 381 -3.59 13.34 20.58
CA GLY A 381 -2.21 13.40 20.12
C GLY A 381 -2.04 13.15 18.61
N SER A 382 -2.93 12.36 17.99
CA SER A 382 -3.00 12.13 16.54
C SER A 382 -4.11 12.96 15.88
N ASP A 383 -4.20 14.25 16.20
CA ASP A 383 -5.30 15.14 15.84
C ASP A 383 -5.58 15.18 14.34
N LEU A 384 -4.55 15.17 13.48
CA LEU A 384 -4.68 15.11 12.02
C LEU A 384 -5.41 13.84 11.56
N HIS A 385 -5.01 12.66 12.05
CA HIS A 385 -5.63 11.39 11.66
C HIS A 385 -7.07 11.28 12.16
N VAL A 386 -7.30 11.71 13.40
CA VAL A 386 -8.64 11.71 14.00
C VAL A 386 -9.58 12.64 13.25
N SER A 387 -9.14 13.87 12.92
CA SER A 387 -9.95 14.84 12.18
C SER A 387 -10.35 14.31 10.78
N GLN A 388 -9.47 13.60 10.10
CA GLN A 388 -9.75 12.98 8.81
C GLN A 388 -10.82 11.88 8.91
N ILE A 389 -10.77 11.05 9.95
CA ILE A 389 -11.76 10.00 10.19
C ILE A 389 -13.12 10.61 10.57
N VAL A 390 -13.13 11.64 11.41
CA VAL A 390 -14.35 12.37 11.80
C VAL A 390 -14.99 12.99 10.55
N SER A 391 -14.21 13.70 9.72
CA SER A 391 -14.69 14.32 8.48
C SER A 391 -15.24 13.31 7.48
N TYR A 392 -14.80 12.06 7.50
CA TYR A 392 -15.37 11.02 6.65
C TYR A 392 -16.80 10.62 7.07
N TYR A 393 -17.07 10.62 8.40
CA TYR A 393 -18.39 10.24 8.93
C TYR A 393 -19.33 11.43 9.10
N ASP A 394 -18.78 12.65 9.18
CA ASP A 394 -19.50 13.91 9.32
C ASP A 394 -18.74 15.00 8.53
N ASP A 395 -19.13 15.21 7.28
CA ASP A 395 -18.50 16.15 6.36
C ASP A 395 -19.13 17.55 6.38
N GLU A 396 -20.20 17.74 7.16
CA GLU A 396 -20.91 19.02 7.27
C GLU A 396 -20.44 19.83 8.49
N THR A 397 -20.23 19.15 9.64
CA THR A 397 -19.87 19.82 10.90
C THR A 397 -18.42 20.29 10.87
N PRO A 398 -18.13 21.58 11.24
CA PRO A 398 -16.78 22.10 11.34
C PRO A 398 -15.92 21.31 12.33
N ILE A 399 -14.68 21.00 11.95
CA ILE A 399 -13.70 20.27 12.76
C ILE A 399 -12.48 21.16 12.94
N TYR A 400 -12.11 21.42 14.19
CA TYR A 400 -10.94 22.23 14.55
C TYR A 400 -9.84 21.36 15.13
N ALA A 401 -8.65 21.41 14.51
CA ALA A 401 -7.51 20.59 14.85
C ALA A 401 -6.20 21.40 14.91
N GLY A 402 -5.25 20.99 15.73
CA GLY A 402 -3.94 21.63 15.85
C GLY A 402 -3.12 21.47 14.58
N GLU A 403 -3.18 20.30 13.94
CA GLU A 403 -2.54 20.00 12.68
C GLU A 403 -3.54 19.93 11.53
N THR A 404 -3.22 20.57 10.41
CA THR A 404 -3.99 20.52 9.16
C THR A 404 -3.09 20.31 7.97
N LEU A 405 -3.65 19.79 6.87
CA LEU A 405 -2.90 19.55 5.63
C LEU A 405 -2.66 20.83 4.79
N GLY A 406 -3.21 21.98 5.18
CA GLY A 406 -3.06 23.22 4.43
C GLY A 406 -3.44 23.06 2.95
N ALA A 407 -2.53 23.43 2.03
CA ALA A 407 -2.76 23.32 0.59
C ALA A 407 -2.92 21.88 0.06
N ALA A 408 -2.51 20.86 0.84
CA ALA A 408 -2.70 19.45 0.54
C ALA A 408 -4.03 18.89 1.07
N SER A 409 -4.86 19.72 1.73
CA SER A 409 -6.14 19.27 2.29
C SER A 409 -7.20 19.08 1.20
N PRO A 410 -7.81 17.90 1.11
CA PRO A 410 -9.02 17.66 0.32
C PRO A 410 -10.32 17.94 1.10
N TYR A 411 -10.23 18.25 2.40
CA TYR A 411 -11.37 18.37 3.30
C TYR A 411 -11.94 19.79 3.31
N PRO A 412 -13.26 19.95 3.14
CA PRO A 412 -13.89 21.26 3.18
C PRO A 412 -14.17 21.76 4.60
N ASN A 413 -14.22 20.86 5.59
CA ASN A 413 -14.69 21.14 6.95
C ASN A 413 -13.64 21.00 8.05
N ILE A 414 -12.35 20.83 7.72
CA ILE A 414 -11.25 20.80 8.70
C ILE A 414 -10.53 22.14 8.69
N TYR A 415 -10.51 22.79 9.87
CA TYR A 415 -9.96 24.12 10.10
C TYR A 415 -8.84 24.10 11.14
N PRO A 416 -7.87 25.05 11.06
CA PRO A 416 -6.87 25.19 12.11
C PRO A 416 -7.51 25.53 13.46
N LEU A 417 -6.95 25.02 14.54
CA LEU A 417 -7.40 25.32 15.90
C LEU A 417 -7.39 26.82 16.20
N SER A 418 -6.51 27.59 15.58
CA SER A 418 -6.44 29.06 15.72
C SER A 418 -7.70 29.81 15.22
N GLU A 419 -8.53 29.14 14.42
CA GLU A 419 -9.80 29.69 13.93
C GLU A 419 -10.99 29.31 14.81
N PHE A 420 -10.78 28.49 15.85
CA PHE A 420 -11.83 28.06 16.75
C PHE A 420 -12.33 29.20 17.63
N SER A 421 -13.62 29.48 17.61
CA SER A 421 -14.29 30.48 18.44
C SER A 421 -15.58 29.90 19.01
N PRO A 422 -15.62 29.58 20.32
CA PRO A 422 -16.78 28.97 20.95
C PRO A 422 -17.87 29.98 21.34
N GLU A 423 -17.70 31.29 21.12
CA GLU A 423 -18.55 32.35 21.71
C GLU A 423 -20.03 32.20 21.38
N GLU A 424 -20.38 31.79 20.17
CA GLU A 424 -21.74 31.59 19.69
C GLU A 424 -22.23 30.14 19.81
N MET A 425 -21.36 29.21 20.22
CA MET A 425 -21.69 27.80 20.29
C MET A 425 -22.38 27.43 21.59
N GLN A 426 -23.36 26.53 21.49
CA GLN A 426 -24.08 25.95 22.64
C GLN A 426 -23.60 24.54 22.95
N ARG A 427 -23.18 23.78 21.90
CA ARG A 427 -22.72 22.39 22.01
C ARG A 427 -21.48 22.16 21.16
N VAL A 428 -20.49 21.56 21.76
CA VAL A 428 -19.23 21.21 21.09
C VAL A 428 -18.89 19.75 21.40
N ALA A 429 -18.62 18.97 20.39
CA ALA A 429 -18.06 17.65 20.55
C ALA A 429 -16.53 17.76 20.73
N VAL A 430 -15.99 17.16 21.77
CA VAL A 430 -14.54 17.16 22.01
C VAL A 430 -14.02 15.73 21.93
N ILE A 431 -12.91 15.56 21.24
CA ILE A 431 -12.23 14.26 21.10
C ILE A 431 -10.86 14.37 21.74
N THR A 432 -10.60 13.51 22.71
CA THR A 432 -9.33 13.46 23.47
C THR A 432 -8.69 12.08 23.35
N ASP A 433 -7.43 11.96 23.73
CA ASP A 433 -6.84 10.64 23.98
C ASP A 433 -7.61 9.93 25.10
N ALA A 434 -7.67 8.59 25.05
CA ALA A 434 -8.39 7.81 26.06
C ALA A 434 -7.89 8.11 27.47
N LEU A 435 -8.84 8.20 28.40
CA LEU A 435 -8.61 8.55 29.81
C LEU A 435 -8.11 9.98 30.05
N THR A 436 -8.05 10.82 29.03
CA THR A 436 -7.68 12.23 29.15
C THR A 436 -8.95 13.07 29.14
N PRO A 437 -9.26 13.86 30.19
CA PRO A 437 -10.41 14.76 30.18
C PRO A 437 -10.16 15.91 29.19
N PRO A 438 -11.25 16.54 28.65
CA PRO A 438 -11.13 17.71 27.79
C PRO A 438 -10.41 18.87 28.48
N ASP A 439 -9.52 19.54 27.73
CA ASP A 439 -8.98 20.82 28.14
C ASP A 439 -10.06 21.92 27.93
N LEU A 440 -10.60 22.43 29.04
CA LEU A 440 -11.64 23.44 29.01
C LEU A 440 -11.10 24.87 28.85
N SER A 441 -9.80 25.06 28.73
CA SER A 441 -9.22 26.41 28.54
C SER A 441 -9.73 27.09 27.26
N LEU A 442 -10.04 26.31 26.23
CA LEU A 442 -10.66 26.76 24.98
C LEU A 442 -12.19 26.80 25.02
N LEU A 443 -12.80 26.31 26.08
CA LEU A 443 -14.24 26.15 26.24
C LEU A 443 -14.72 26.69 27.63
N PRO A 444 -14.44 27.94 27.94
CA PRO A 444 -14.86 28.52 29.24
C PRO A 444 -16.39 28.50 29.35
N GLY A 445 -16.89 27.98 30.50
CA GLY A 445 -18.33 27.88 30.74
C GLY A 445 -19.02 26.71 30.04
N PHE A 446 -18.27 25.72 29.53
CA PHE A 446 -18.83 24.47 29.01
C PHE A 446 -18.69 23.37 30.08
N GLN A 447 -19.67 22.47 30.11
CA GLN A 447 -19.68 21.24 30.89
C GLN A 447 -20.39 20.13 30.09
N GLY A 448 -20.06 18.89 30.35
CA GLY A 448 -20.70 17.80 29.67
C GLY A 448 -20.20 16.42 30.09
N GLU A 449 -20.54 15.43 29.33
CA GLU A 449 -20.29 14.03 29.61
C GLU A 449 -19.56 13.32 28.49
N LYS A 450 -18.90 12.24 28.86
CA LYS A 450 -18.28 11.31 27.92
C LYS A 450 -19.35 10.44 27.27
N LEU A 451 -19.41 10.46 25.95
CA LEU A 451 -20.32 9.64 25.14
C LEU A 451 -19.80 8.21 24.93
N GLY A 452 -18.49 8.07 24.76
CA GLY A 452 -17.90 6.75 24.54
C GLY A 452 -16.37 6.78 24.35
N THR A 453 -15.81 5.56 24.26
CA THR A 453 -14.40 5.34 23.95
C THR A 453 -14.32 4.50 22.67
N TYR A 454 -13.51 4.95 21.71
CA TYR A 454 -13.44 4.40 20.37
C TYR A 454 -12.00 4.19 19.93
N GLN A 455 -11.80 3.25 19.01
CA GLN A 455 -10.53 3.09 18.29
C GLN A 455 -10.59 3.93 17.02
N ALA A 456 -9.70 4.90 16.88
CA ALA A 456 -9.55 5.72 15.67
C ALA A 456 -8.12 5.60 15.15
N ALA A 457 -7.95 5.03 13.96
CA ALA A 457 -6.65 4.69 13.39
C ALA A 457 -5.82 3.83 14.36
N PHE A 458 -4.74 4.40 14.91
CA PHE A 458 -3.81 3.71 15.81
C PHE A 458 -4.07 4.04 17.29
N ASP A 459 -4.99 4.97 17.58
CA ASP A 459 -5.21 5.52 18.89
C ASP A 459 -6.57 5.12 19.46
N THR A 460 -6.62 5.04 20.78
CA THR A 460 -7.89 4.96 21.52
C THR A 460 -8.26 6.37 21.96
N ILE A 461 -9.45 6.80 21.58
CA ILE A 461 -9.95 8.16 21.82
C ILE A 461 -11.24 8.13 22.63
N ASP A 462 -11.47 9.21 23.37
CA ASP A 462 -12.72 9.49 24.10
C ASP A 462 -13.50 10.59 23.37
N LEU A 463 -14.78 10.32 23.08
CA LEU A 463 -15.71 11.31 22.55
C LEU A 463 -16.54 11.90 23.68
N TRP A 464 -16.58 13.23 23.77
CA TRP A 464 -17.31 14.01 24.74
C TRP A 464 -18.32 14.93 24.06
N LEU A 465 -19.45 15.20 24.70
CA LEU A 465 -20.36 16.27 24.29
C LEU A 465 -20.42 17.29 25.43
N LEU A 466 -20.00 18.50 25.12
CA LEU A 466 -19.98 19.61 26.06
C LEU A 466 -21.06 20.64 25.69
N GLU A 467 -21.80 21.11 26.69
CA GLU A 467 -22.83 22.14 26.56
C GLU A 467 -22.44 23.39 27.36
N ARG A 468 -22.79 24.55 26.83
CA ARG A 468 -22.58 25.83 27.55
C ARG A 468 -23.47 25.90 28.77
N THR A 469 -22.89 26.11 29.92
CA THR A 469 -23.62 26.38 31.15
C THR A 469 -24.25 27.78 31.11
N LYS A 470 -25.52 27.86 31.46
CA LYS A 470 -26.28 29.13 31.48
C LYS A 470 -25.74 30.13 32.47
#